data_62b43225cac9bfdbbae436004db78404
#
_entry.id   62b43225cac9bfdbbae436004db78404
#
_cell.length_a   1.000
_cell.length_b   1.000
_cell.length_c   1.000
_cell.angle_alpha   90.00
_cell.angle_beta   90.00
_cell.angle_gamma   90.00
#
_symmetry.space_group_name_H-M   'P 1'
#
loop_
_entity.id
_entity.type
_entity.pdbx_description
1 polymer ?
#
loop_
_entity_poly.entity_id
_entity_poly.type
_entity_poly.pdbx_seq_one_letter_code
_entity_poly.pdbx_strand_id
1 'polypeptide(L)'
;DMRALPIMSKFGFPIVFDATHSVQQPGGMGEKSGGQREFVPYLARAAIAVGVGAIFIETHEDPDNAPSDGPNMVPLEEVKALLQKLTEIDKLVK
;
A
#
# COMPACT_ATOMS: atom_id res chain seq x y z
N ASP A 1 -9.46 8.23 -5.83
CA ASP A 1 -10.36 7.80 -6.89
C ASP A 1 -9.76 6.61 -7.64
N MET A 2 -10.36 5.45 -7.44
CA MET A 2 -9.86 4.20 -8.05
C MET A 2 -9.89 4.23 -9.58
N ARG A 3 -10.70 5.08 -10.18
CA ARG A 3 -10.72 5.23 -11.64
C ARG A 3 -9.42 5.79 -12.20
N ALA A 4 -8.66 6.48 -11.36
CA ALA A 4 -7.36 7.02 -11.79
C ALA A 4 -6.41 5.91 -12.26
N LEU A 5 -6.46 4.74 -11.64
CA LEU A 5 -5.56 3.64 -11.97
C LEU A 5 -5.74 3.13 -13.42
N PRO A 6 -6.95 2.75 -13.86
CA PRO A 6 -7.12 2.35 -15.26
C PRO A 6 -6.96 3.53 -16.23
N ILE A 7 -7.28 4.75 -15.83
CA ILE A 7 -7.05 5.92 -16.68
C ILE A 7 -5.55 6.09 -16.94
N MET A 8 -4.75 6.04 -15.89
CA MET A 8 -3.29 6.18 -16.01
C MET A 8 -2.67 5.04 -16.83
N SER A 9 -3.20 3.83 -16.73
CA SER A 9 -2.66 2.70 -17.46
C SER A 9 -2.82 2.82 -18.97
N LYS A 10 -3.72 3.70 -19.44
CA LYS A 10 -3.89 3.96 -20.87
C LYS A 10 -2.67 4.60 -21.52
N PHE A 11 -1.76 5.16 -20.71
CA PHE A 11 -0.50 5.70 -21.23
C PHE A 11 0.51 4.61 -21.62
N GLY A 12 0.21 3.35 -21.35
CA GLY A 12 1.04 2.23 -21.80
C GLY A 12 2.14 1.81 -20.82
N PHE A 13 2.13 2.32 -19.60
CA PHE A 13 3.11 1.95 -18.57
C PHE A 13 2.43 1.22 -17.42
N PRO A 14 3.14 0.26 -16.77
CA PRO A 14 2.63 -0.36 -15.56
C PRO A 14 2.40 0.68 -14.48
N ILE A 15 1.30 0.53 -13.74
CA ILE A 15 0.97 1.43 -12.63
C ILE A 15 1.42 0.79 -11.32
N VAL A 16 2.11 1.57 -10.50
CA VAL A 16 2.49 1.18 -9.14
C VAL A 16 1.56 1.91 -8.18
N PHE A 17 0.89 1.16 -7.32
CA PHE A 17 0.07 1.75 -6.26
C PHE A 17 0.87 1.81 -4.96
N ASP A 18 0.96 3.00 -4.37
CA ASP A 18 1.65 3.21 -3.09
C ASP A 18 0.66 2.97 -1.95
N ALA A 19 0.72 1.78 -1.35
CA ALA A 19 -0.17 1.41 -0.27
C ALA A 19 0.27 2.00 1.08
N THR A 20 1.51 2.43 1.18
CA THR A 20 2.04 3.04 2.40
C THR A 20 1.55 4.48 2.56
N HIS A 21 1.84 5.31 1.58
CA HIS A 21 1.53 6.73 1.68
C HIS A 21 0.05 7.04 1.43
N SER A 22 -0.70 6.09 0.89
CA SER A 22 -2.15 6.23 0.73
C SER A 22 -2.90 6.28 2.05
N VAL A 23 -2.30 5.79 3.14
CA VAL A 23 -2.90 5.84 4.47
C VAL A 23 -2.26 6.89 5.37
N GLN A 24 -1.33 7.67 4.83
CA GLN A 24 -0.65 8.72 5.57
C GLN A 24 -1.60 9.85 5.93
N GLN A 25 -1.42 10.40 7.13
CA GLN A 25 -2.13 11.58 7.59
C GLN A 25 -1.09 12.65 7.93
N PRO A 26 -0.64 13.45 6.94
CA PRO A 26 0.40 14.46 7.15
C PRO A 26 -0.01 15.42 8.28
N GLY A 27 0.89 15.59 9.28
CA GLY A 27 0.62 16.45 10.43
C GLY A 27 -0.38 15.91 11.43
N GLY A 28 -0.86 14.67 11.27
CA GLY A 28 -1.83 14.07 12.19
C GLY A 28 -1.29 13.80 13.59
N MET A 29 0.04 13.87 13.78
CA MET A 29 0.71 13.70 15.06
C MET A 29 1.58 14.92 15.39
N GLY A 30 1.09 16.12 15.06
CA GLY A 30 1.82 17.37 15.28
C GLY A 30 2.96 17.54 14.30
N GLU A 31 4.22 17.50 14.76
CA GLU A 31 5.40 17.63 13.92
C GLU A 31 5.69 16.39 13.06
N LYS A 32 5.01 15.27 13.36
CA LYS A 32 5.18 14.01 12.64
C LYS A 32 3.96 13.71 11.80
N SER A 33 4.16 13.02 10.69
CA SER A 33 3.05 12.47 9.92
C SER A 33 2.40 11.34 10.71
N GLY A 34 1.07 11.34 10.77
CA GLY A 34 0.29 10.21 11.25
C GLY A 34 -0.02 9.24 10.13
N GLY A 35 -0.67 8.15 10.45
CA GLY A 35 -1.08 7.16 9.47
C GLY A 35 -1.91 6.06 10.09
N GLN A 36 -2.52 5.27 9.22
CA GLN A 36 -3.45 4.21 9.60
C GLN A 36 -3.05 2.89 8.92
N ARG A 37 -1.93 2.31 9.39
CA ARG A 37 -1.38 1.06 8.81
C ARG A 37 -2.38 -0.07 8.70
N GLU A 38 -3.39 -0.08 9.55
CA GLU A 38 -4.43 -1.11 9.52
C GLU A 38 -5.19 -1.17 8.20
N PHE A 39 -5.22 -0.06 7.46
CA PHE A 39 -5.91 0.00 6.17
C PHE A 39 -5.02 -0.36 4.98
N VAL A 40 -3.72 -0.53 5.17
CA VAL A 40 -2.80 -0.89 4.09
C VAL A 40 -3.24 -2.18 3.36
N PRO A 41 -3.56 -3.28 4.07
CA PRO A 41 -3.99 -4.50 3.38
C PRO A 41 -5.27 -4.30 2.56
N TYR A 42 -6.20 -3.50 3.06
CA TYR A 42 -7.47 -3.25 2.36
C TYR A 42 -7.23 -2.50 1.05
N LEU A 43 -6.45 -1.43 1.11
CA LEU A 43 -6.17 -0.62 -0.08
C LEU A 43 -5.30 -1.37 -1.08
N ALA A 44 -4.34 -2.14 -0.59
CA ALA A 44 -3.49 -2.96 -1.45
C ALA A 44 -4.34 -3.99 -2.22
N ARG A 45 -5.25 -4.68 -1.53
CA ARG A 45 -6.15 -5.64 -2.19
C ARG A 45 -7.02 -4.96 -3.24
N ALA A 46 -7.56 -3.78 -2.91
CA ALA A 46 -8.40 -3.04 -3.86
C ALA A 46 -7.61 -2.67 -5.11
N ALA A 47 -6.39 -2.18 -4.97
CA ALA A 47 -5.55 -1.80 -6.10
C ALA A 47 -5.20 -3.00 -6.98
N ILE A 48 -4.84 -4.13 -6.39
CA ILE A 48 -4.56 -5.36 -7.14
C ILE A 48 -5.81 -5.81 -7.90
N ALA A 49 -6.98 -5.72 -7.26
CA ALA A 49 -8.24 -6.07 -7.92
C ALA A 49 -8.55 -5.17 -9.12
N VAL A 50 -8.15 -3.91 -9.06
CA VAL A 50 -8.27 -2.99 -10.21
C VAL A 50 -7.35 -3.43 -11.36
N GLY A 51 -6.22 -4.04 -11.04
CA GLY A 51 -5.29 -4.57 -12.03
C GLY A 51 -3.97 -3.82 -12.16
N VAL A 52 -3.53 -3.15 -11.08
CA VAL A 52 -2.22 -2.47 -11.11
C VAL A 52 -1.08 -3.48 -11.34
N GLY A 53 0.03 -2.98 -11.86
CA GLY A 53 1.19 -3.83 -12.17
C GLY A 53 2.07 -4.11 -10.96
N ALA A 54 2.05 -3.25 -9.94
CA ALA A 54 2.88 -3.40 -8.75
C ALA A 54 2.30 -2.65 -7.56
N ILE A 55 2.78 -3.01 -6.38
CA ILE A 55 2.43 -2.34 -5.11
C ILE A 55 3.74 -1.86 -4.48
N PHE A 56 3.73 -0.63 -3.96
CA PHE A 56 4.79 -0.11 -3.11
C PHE A 56 4.33 -0.23 -1.66
N ILE A 57 5.13 -0.89 -0.82
CA ILE A 57 4.86 -1.07 0.60
C ILE A 57 6.15 -0.85 1.38
N GLU A 58 6.11 0.00 2.39
CA GLU A 58 7.19 0.11 3.34
C GLU A 58 6.92 -0.82 4.53
N THR A 59 7.98 -1.45 5.02
CA THR A 59 7.90 -2.38 6.15
C THR A 59 9.07 -2.17 7.08
N HIS A 60 8.91 -2.56 8.32
CA HIS A 60 9.93 -2.47 9.35
C HIS A 60 9.68 -3.55 10.39
N GLU A 61 10.73 -4.03 11.03
CA GLU A 61 10.63 -5.03 12.09
C GLU A 61 9.93 -4.49 13.34
N ASP A 62 10.02 -3.16 13.55
CA ASP A 62 9.37 -2.46 14.66
C ASP A 62 8.91 -1.08 14.17
N PRO A 63 7.76 -1.01 13.47
CA PRO A 63 7.32 0.23 12.83
C PRO A 63 7.18 1.43 13.76
N ASP A 64 6.77 1.21 15.01
CA ASP A 64 6.56 2.30 15.95
C ASP A 64 7.86 3.01 16.34
N ASN A 65 9.00 2.36 16.15
CA ASN A 65 10.32 2.90 16.41
C ASN A 65 11.11 3.19 15.13
N ALA A 66 10.45 3.16 13.97
CA ALA A 66 11.10 3.50 12.70
C ALA A 66 11.46 4.99 12.64
N PRO A 67 12.54 5.35 11.90
CA PRO A 67 12.96 6.75 11.78
C PRO A 67 11.92 7.68 11.16
N SER A 68 11.10 7.17 10.24
CA SER A 68 10.06 7.93 9.55
C SER A 68 8.94 7.00 9.10
N ASP A 69 7.77 7.57 8.84
CA ASP A 69 6.59 6.88 8.29
C ASP A 69 6.12 5.64 9.07
N GLY A 70 6.59 5.46 10.32
CA GLY A 70 6.23 4.30 11.14
C GLY A 70 4.74 3.99 11.18
N PRO A 71 3.85 4.99 11.38
CA PRO A 71 2.41 4.75 11.43
C PRO A 71 1.81 4.16 10.15
N ASN A 72 2.51 4.24 9.03
CA ASN A 72 2.08 3.71 7.73
C ASN A 72 2.73 2.38 7.39
N MET A 73 3.77 1.99 8.12
CA MET A 73 4.54 0.78 7.80
C MET A 73 3.84 -0.48 8.25
N VAL A 74 3.92 -1.51 7.42
CA VAL A 74 3.46 -2.85 7.75
C VAL A 74 4.55 -3.54 8.58
N PRO A 75 4.21 -4.17 9.72
CA PRO A 75 5.20 -4.98 10.44
C PRO A 75 5.76 -6.07 9.53
N LEU A 76 7.08 -6.26 9.59
CA LEU A 76 7.77 -7.21 8.71
C LEU A 76 7.17 -8.62 8.77
N GLU A 77 6.74 -9.05 9.95
CA GLU A 77 6.15 -10.37 10.17
C GLU A 77 4.82 -10.59 9.44
N GLU A 78 4.15 -9.51 9.02
CA GLU A 78 2.87 -9.59 8.32
C GLU A 78 3.00 -9.54 6.79
N VAL A 79 4.19 -9.25 6.28
CA VAL A 79 4.39 -9.02 4.84
C VAL A 79 4.14 -10.29 4.02
N LYS A 80 4.63 -11.43 4.49
CA LYS A 80 4.50 -12.69 3.74
C LYS A 80 3.04 -13.04 3.45
N ALA A 81 2.21 -13.01 4.49
CA ALA A 81 0.78 -13.34 4.35
C ALA A 81 0.07 -12.34 3.44
N LEU A 82 0.42 -11.06 3.55
CA LEU A 82 -0.15 -10.04 2.68
C LEU A 82 0.20 -10.29 1.22
N LEU A 83 1.48 -10.53 0.92
CA LEU A 83 1.92 -10.78 -0.46
C LEU A 83 1.30 -12.04 -1.05
N GLN A 84 1.12 -13.09 -0.26
CA GLN A 84 0.45 -14.30 -0.72
C GLN A 84 -0.98 -14.01 -1.16
N LYS A 85 -1.72 -13.23 -0.36
CA LYS A 85 -3.09 -12.86 -0.70
C LYS A 85 -3.14 -11.97 -1.94
N LEU A 86 -2.27 -10.98 -2.04
CA LEU A 86 -2.21 -10.11 -3.21
C LEU A 86 -1.91 -10.89 -4.49
N THR A 87 -1.01 -11.86 -4.42
CA THR A 87 -0.67 -12.71 -5.56
C THR A 87 -1.88 -13.53 -6.03
N GLU A 88 -2.66 -14.05 -5.10
CA GLU A 88 -3.87 -14.81 -5.44
C GLU A 88 -4.90 -13.94 -6.16
N ILE A 89 -5.11 -12.72 -5.67
CA ILE A 89 -6.04 -11.78 -6.31
C ILE A 89 -5.53 -11.41 -7.70
N ASP A 90 -4.24 -11.15 -7.83
CA ASP A 90 -3.62 -10.80 -9.11
C ASP A 90 -3.88 -11.87 -10.16
N LYS A 91 -3.75 -13.14 -9.79
CA LYS A 91 -4.02 -14.26 -10.70
C LYS A 91 -5.48 -14.30 -11.15
N LEU A 92 -6.40 -13.92 -10.26
CA LEU A 92 -7.83 -13.92 -10.58
C LEU A 92 -8.20 -12.85 -11.59
N VAL A 93 -7.59 -11.67 -11.51
CA VAL A 93 -7.96 -10.52 -12.34
C VAL A 93 -7.16 -10.42 -13.62
N LYS A 94 -6.14 -11.22 -13.77
CA LYS A 94 -5.28 -11.29 -14.97
C LYS A 94 -5.32 -12.68 -15.57
#